data_4f1b9719f2cb37d5fb196b31ceee01fc
#
_entry.id   4f1b9719f2cb37d5fb196b31ceee01fc
#
_cell.length_a   1.000
_cell.length_b   1.000
_cell.length_c   1.000
_cell.angle_alpha   90.00
_cell.angle_beta   90.00
_cell.angle_gamma   90.00
#
_symmetry.space_group_name_H-M   'P 1'
#
loop_
_entity.id
_entity.type
_entity.pdbx_description
1 polymer ?
#
loop_
_entity_poly.entity_id
_entity_poly.type
_entity_poly.pdbx_seq_one_letter_code
_entity_poly.pdbx_strand_id
1 'polypeptide(L)'
;MSQGKIIKVSGPLVLASGMQEANIQDICRVGDLGLIGEIIEMRRDQASIQVYEETSGLGPGEPVITTGSPLSVELGPGLISQMFDGIQRPLERFQTITASDFLVRGVQLPNLDRETKWDFVPSLSVGDAVEAGDILGTVQETNLVEHRIMVPVGVSGRLTNISAGSFTVEATVYEIEQADGSVFKGTLMQKWPVRRGRPFAQKLIPVEPLVTGQRVIDTFFPVTKGGAAAVPGPFGAGKTVVQHQVAKFANVDIVIYVGCGERGNEMTDVLNEFPELIDPATGQSIMQRTVLIANTSNMPVAAREASIYTGITIAEYFRDMGYSVAIMADSTSRWAEALREMSGRLEEMPGDEGYPAYLGSRIAEYYERAGRVKTLGSTSREGSITAIGAVSPPGGDISEPVTQNTLRIVKVFWGLDAQLAQRRHFPAINWLSSYSLYLDEVGAYIDQHEKIAWAEKVTKAMNILQKESELQEIVRLVGLDSLSEKDRLTMNAAKMIREDYLQQNAFDDVDTYTSFKKQVALLSNILTFDAEANRALELGAYFREIMEGTVELRDRIARSKFIHEDQLEKIQALSQTIEETLHQILAQGGLDNERH
;
A
#
# COMPACT_ATOMS: atom_id res chain seq x y z
N MET A 1 32.01 -0.85 23.79
CA MET A 1 30.60 -0.74 24.19
C MET A 1 30.53 0.18 25.39
N SER A 2 29.90 1.33 25.26
CA SER A 2 29.72 2.26 26.37
C SER A 2 28.70 1.70 27.34
N GLN A 3 29.01 1.77 28.65
CA GLN A 3 28.12 1.31 29.71
C GLN A 3 27.76 2.50 30.59
N GLY A 4 26.52 2.91 30.54
CA GLY A 4 25.96 3.98 31.34
C GLY A 4 25.07 3.46 32.47
N LYS A 5 24.43 4.41 33.16
CA LYS A 5 23.46 4.12 34.22
C LYS A 5 22.22 5.00 34.05
N ILE A 6 21.06 4.45 34.35
CA ILE A 6 19.79 5.18 34.37
C ILE A 6 19.84 6.28 35.42
N ILE A 7 19.50 7.50 35.04
CA ILE A 7 19.31 8.64 35.94
C ILE A 7 17.81 8.86 36.22
N LYS A 8 16.98 8.77 35.18
CA LYS A 8 15.54 9.07 35.24
C LYS A 8 14.75 8.19 34.29
N VAL A 9 13.58 7.78 34.70
CA VAL A 9 12.58 7.08 33.85
C VAL A 9 11.31 7.93 33.79
N SER A 10 10.82 8.22 32.59
CA SER A 10 9.61 8.99 32.35
C SER A 10 8.77 8.33 31.25
N GLY A 11 7.94 7.34 31.62
CA GLY A 11 7.27 6.49 30.68
C GLY A 11 8.28 5.76 29.80
N PRO A 12 8.12 5.71 28.46
CA PRO A 12 9.05 5.05 27.56
C PRO A 12 10.40 5.80 27.38
N LEU A 13 10.55 7.01 27.94
CA LEU A 13 11.79 7.78 27.89
C LEU A 13 12.66 7.50 29.11
N VAL A 14 13.89 7.06 28.86
CA VAL A 14 14.91 6.82 29.89
C VAL A 14 16.08 7.76 29.65
N LEU A 15 16.51 8.48 30.69
CA LEU A 15 17.73 9.28 30.68
C LEU A 15 18.86 8.48 31.35
N ALA A 16 19.98 8.32 30.65
CA ALA A 16 21.16 7.62 31.14
C ALA A 16 22.40 8.52 31.09
N SER A 17 23.33 8.37 32.05
CA SER A 17 24.63 9.03 32.06
C SER A 17 25.76 8.05 31.76
N GLY A 18 26.96 8.58 31.45
CA GLY A 18 28.13 7.76 31.13
C GLY A 18 28.12 7.23 29.69
N MET A 19 27.39 7.86 28.80
CA MET A 19 27.15 7.41 27.43
C MET A 19 28.02 8.13 26.38
N GLN A 20 29.18 8.65 26.74
CA GLN A 20 30.01 9.54 25.90
C GLN A 20 30.46 8.93 24.56
N GLU A 21 30.57 7.60 24.48
CA GLU A 21 31.01 6.88 23.28
C GLU A 21 29.85 6.38 22.43
N ALA A 22 28.62 6.63 22.86
CA ALA A 22 27.42 6.22 22.11
C ALA A 22 27.03 7.25 21.04
N ASN A 23 26.38 6.80 20.01
CA ASN A 23 25.86 7.66 18.93
C ASN A 23 24.33 7.77 18.97
N ILE A 24 23.83 8.86 18.42
CA ILE A 24 22.38 8.98 18.17
C ILE A 24 21.96 7.85 17.22
N GLN A 25 20.81 7.26 17.48
CA GLN A 25 20.23 6.08 16.84
C GLN A 25 20.86 4.74 17.23
N ASP A 26 21.89 4.70 18.08
CA ASP A 26 22.37 3.42 18.59
C ASP A 26 21.29 2.72 19.42
N ILE A 27 21.16 1.42 19.24
CA ILE A 27 20.34 0.56 20.08
C ILE A 27 21.04 0.31 21.40
N CYS A 28 20.28 0.40 22.48
CA CYS A 28 20.72 0.13 23.84
C CYS A 28 19.95 -1.02 24.47
N ARG A 29 20.58 -1.71 25.41
CA ARG A 29 19.97 -2.61 26.37
C ARG A 29 19.80 -1.85 27.68
N VAL A 30 18.57 -1.66 28.11
CA VAL A 30 18.18 -0.79 29.21
C VAL A 30 17.72 -1.60 30.40
N GLY A 31 18.33 -1.35 31.57
CA GLY A 31 18.02 -2.03 32.83
C GLY A 31 18.53 -3.47 32.90
N ASP A 32 18.30 -4.10 34.03
CA ASP A 32 18.69 -5.49 34.29
C ASP A 32 18.00 -6.50 33.38
N LEU A 33 16.79 -6.18 32.93
CA LEU A 33 16.03 -6.97 31.94
C LEU A 33 16.57 -6.83 30.51
N GLY A 34 17.43 -5.86 30.25
CA GLY A 34 18.01 -5.60 28.92
C GLY A 34 16.98 -5.19 27.87
N LEU A 35 16.00 -4.34 28.26
CA LEU A 35 14.95 -3.85 27.35
C LEU A 35 15.55 -3.11 26.16
N ILE A 36 14.95 -3.27 25.00
CA ILE A 36 15.43 -2.64 23.77
C ILE A 36 15.04 -1.16 23.77
N GLY A 37 16.03 -0.27 23.56
CA GLY A 37 15.80 1.17 23.39
C GLY A 37 16.72 1.75 22.32
N GLU A 38 16.37 2.91 21.82
CA GLU A 38 17.13 3.68 20.83
C GLU A 38 17.52 5.04 21.41
N ILE A 39 18.77 5.46 21.20
CA ILE A 39 19.23 6.79 21.59
C ILE A 39 18.64 7.82 20.61
N ILE A 40 17.81 8.71 21.09
CA ILE A 40 17.14 9.74 20.29
C ILE A 40 17.77 11.13 20.45
N GLU A 41 18.48 11.35 21.57
CA GLU A 41 19.18 12.61 21.83
C GLU A 41 20.43 12.36 22.68
N MET A 42 21.49 13.13 22.43
CA MET A 42 22.73 13.15 23.21
C MET A 42 23.02 14.55 23.71
N ARG A 43 23.21 14.69 25.01
CA ARG A 43 23.65 15.94 25.64
C ARG A 43 24.89 15.68 26.53
N ARG A 44 26.08 15.96 26.03
CA ARG A 44 27.36 15.67 26.68
C ARG A 44 27.52 14.16 26.92
N ASP A 45 27.47 13.74 28.20
CA ASP A 45 27.56 12.34 28.62
C ASP A 45 26.21 11.67 28.87
N GLN A 46 25.11 12.42 28.65
CA GLN A 46 23.75 11.93 28.86
C GLN A 46 23.07 11.57 27.54
N ALA A 47 22.43 10.41 27.54
CA ALA A 47 21.60 9.94 26.44
C ALA A 47 20.12 9.91 26.84
N SER A 48 19.28 10.48 26.01
CA SER A 48 17.83 10.26 26.06
C SER A 48 17.52 9.04 25.20
N ILE A 49 16.97 8.01 25.83
CA ILE A 49 16.74 6.71 25.21
C ILE A 49 15.25 6.44 25.19
N GLN A 50 14.72 6.15 24.04
CA GLN A 50 13.36 5.71 23.87
C GLN A 50 13.29 4.20 23.88
N VAL A 51 12.60 3.63 24.87
CA VAL A 51 12.46 2.19 25.04
C VAL A 51 11.29 1.67 24.23
N TYR A 52 11.50 0.60 23.48
CA TYR A 52 10.50 -0.07 22.63
C TYR A 52 9.59 -1.04 23.39
N GLU A 53 9.83 -1.21 24.68
CA GLU A 53 9.10 -2.09 25.57
C GLU A 53 8.55 -1.31 26.77
N GLU A 54 7.67 -1.91 27.55
CA GLU A 54 7.14 -1.29 28.75
C GLU A 54 8.22 -1.11 29.81
N THR A 55 8.35 0.10 30.35
CA THR A 55 9.42 0.50 31.27
C THR A 55 9.07 0.36 32.75
N SER A 56 7.88 -0.17 33.08
CA SER A 56 7.45 -0.35 34.48
C SER A 56 8.48 -1.20 35.25
N GLY A 57 8.92 -0.69 36.39
CA GLY A 57 9.89 -1.36 37.25
C GLY A 57 11.36 -1.00 36.96
N LEU A 58 11.69 -0.26 35.88
CA LEU A 58 13.01 0.32 35.71
C LEU A 58 13.25 1.43 36.73
N GLY A 59 14.48 1.51 37.26
CA GLY A 59 14.86 2.49 38.26
C GLY A 59 16.23 3.12 38.03
N PRO A 60 16.49 4.27 38.67
CA PRO A 60 17.81 4.90 38.64
C PRO A 60 18.91 3.96 39.16
N GLY A 61 20.08 3.98 38.50
CA GLY A 61 21.23 3.16 38.83
C GLY A 61 21.35 1.86 38.05
N GLU A 62 20.28 1.39 37.40
CA GLU A 62 20.34 0.22 36.53
C GLU A 62 21.25 0.45 35.29
N PRO A 63 21.85 -0.62 34.73
CA PRO A 63 22.81 -0.48 33.64
C PRO A 63 22.11 -0.12 32.31
N VAL A 64 22.85 0.60 31.47
CA VAL A 64 22.51 0.84 30.07
C VAL A 64 23.71 0.50 29.21
N ILE A 65 23.54 -0.40 28.26
CA ILE A 65 24.64 -0.89 27.41
C ILE A 65 24.28 -0.60 25.95
N THR A 66 25.12 0.21 25.27
CA THR A 66 24.95 0.43 23.83
C THR A 66 25.45 -0.77 23.04
N THR A 67 24.75 -1.09 21.93
CA THR A 67 25.18 -2.10 20.96
C THR A 67 26.15 -1.53 19.93
N GLY A 68 26.26 -0.19 19.83
CA GLY A 68 27.06 0.50 18.82
C GLY A 68 26.54 0.36 17.39
N SER A 69 25.26 0.01 17.24
CA SER A 69 24.61 -0.14 15.95
C SER A 69 23.15 0.35 16.01
N PRO A 70 22.64 0.95 14.92
CA PRO A 70 21.28 1.44 14.86
C PRO A 70 20.26 0.30 14.77
N LEU A 71 18.98 0.64 14.98
CA LEU A 71 17.88 -0.29 14.75
C LEU A 71 17.94 -0.80 13.32
N SER A 72 18.11 -2.11 13.19
CA SER A 72 18.29 -2.78 11.90
C SER A 72 17.37 -3.97 11.79
N VAL A 73 16.90 -4.22 10.57
CA VAL A 73 16.13 -5.42 10.22
C VAL A 73 17.03 -6.49 9.65
N GLU A 74 16.67 -7.73 9.87
CA GLU A 74 17.26 -8.90 9.24
C GLU A 74 16.51 -9.22 7.95
N LEU A 75 17.23 -9.24 6.83
CA LEU A 75 16.70 -9.39 5.49
C LEU A 75 17.23 -10.70 4.87
N GLY A 76 16.36 -11.65 4.66
CA GLY A 76 16.71 -12.97 4.15
C GLY A 76 15.48 -13.87 4.01
N PRO A 77 15.65 -15.13 3.58
CA PRO A 77 14.56 -16.10 3.50
C PRO A 77 13.88 -16.28 4.87
N GLY A 78 12.56 -16.39 4.88
CA GLY A 78 11.76 -16.46 6.09
C GLY A 78 11.06 -15.14 6.47
N LEU A 79 11.05 -14.16 5.57
CA LEU A 79 10.27 -12.92 5.72
C LEU A 79 8.83 -13.10 5.27
N ILE A 80 8.61 -13.77 4.14
CA ILE A 80 7.28 -13.96 3.56
C ILE A 80 6.45 -14.90 4.43
N SER A 81 5.15 -14.67 4.47
CA SER A 81 4.18 -15.40 5.30
C SER A 81 4.37 -15.20 6.80
N GLN A 82 5.21 -14.27 7.21
CA GLN A 82 5.48 -14.00 8.62
C GLN A 82 4.77 -12.74 9.11
N MET A 83 4.60 -12.72 10.42
CA MET A 83 4.02 -11.62 11.17
C MET A 83 5.03 -11.12 12.18
N PHE A 84 5.37 -9.83 12.04
CA PHE A 84 6.33 -9.15 12.90
C PHE A 84 5.66 -8.02 13.68
N ASP A 85 6.27 -7.60 14.78
CA ASP A 85 5.96 -6.33 15.41
C ASP A 85 6.74 -5.17 14.79
N GLY A 86 6.58 -3.95 15.36
CA GLY A 86 7.20 -2.74 14.84
C GLY A 86 8.73 -2.73 14.77
N ILE A 87 9.42 -3.61 15.51
CA ILE A 87 10.87 -3.79 15.51
C ILE A 87 11.33 -5.15 15.00
N GLN A 88 10.47 -5.77 14.19
CA GLN A 88 10.72 -7.08 13.56
C GLN A 88 10.81 -8.27 14.54
N ARG A 89 10.16 -8.25 15.70
CA ARG A 89 10.05 -9.47 16.51
C ARG A 89 9.00 -10.39 15.89
N PRO A 90 9.28 -11.70 15.67
CA PRO A 90 8.32 -12.65 15.06
C PRO A 90 7.23 -13.02 16.08
N LEU A 91 6.00 -12.57 15.85
CA LEU A 91 4.91 -12.67 16.82
C LEU A 91 4.47 -14.10 17.11
N GLU A 92 4.36 -14.95 16.11
CA GLU A 92 3.96 -16.36 16.29
C GLU A 92 4.99 -17.16 17.11
N ARG A 93 6.28 -16.97 16.79
CA ARG A 93 7.36 -17.62 17.54
C ARG A 93 7.44 -17.08 18.96
N PHE A 94 7.19 -15.79 19.13
CA PHE A 94 7.16 -15.14 20.43
C PHE A 94 6.08 -15.77 21.32
N GLN A 95 4.85 -15.91 20.80
CA GLN A 95 3.73 -16.56 21.48
C GLN A 95 4.03 -18.02 21.84
N THR A 96 4.62 -18.77 20.89
CA THR A 96 4.98 -20.17 21.10
C THR A 96 5.99 -20.36 22.24
N ILE A 97 7.04 -19.50 22.31
CA ILE A 97 8.12 -19.62 23.29
C ILE A 97 7.69 -19.11 24.66
N THR A 98 6.94 -18.02 24.73
CA THR A 98 6.50 -17.42 25.99
C THR A 98 5.22 -18.05 26.56
N ALA A 99 4.50 -18.81 25.74
CA ALA A 99 3.16 -19.33 26.04
C ALA A 99 2.20 -18.22 26.53
N SER A 100 2.34 -17.01 25.99
CA SER A 100 1.59 -15.80 26.36
C SER A 100 1.08 -15.09 25.12
N ASP A 101 -0.16 -14.62 25.18
CA ASP A 101 -0.76 -13.77 24.15
C ASP A 101 -0.28 -12.31 24.25
N PHE A 102 0.53 -11.99 25.26
CA PHE A 102 1.11 -10.67 25.46
C PHE A 102 2.62 -10.68 25.21
N LEU A 103 3.15 -9.58 24.68
CA LEU A 103 4.59 -9.40 24.52
C LEU A 103 5.27 -9.32 25.90
N VAL A 104 6.00 -10.38 26.26
CA VAL A 104 6.74 -10.46 27.52
C VAL A 104 8.03 -9.64 27.38
N ARG A 105 8.31 -8.77 28.34
CA ARG A 105 9.46 -7.87 28.35
C ARG A 105 10.79 -8.62 28.47
N GLY A 106 11.82 -8.07 27.82
CA GLY A 106 13.20 -8.58 27.92
C GLY A 106 13.44 -9.91 27.20
N VAL A 107 12.44 -10.48 26.55
CA VAL A 107 12.61 -11.69 25.73
C VAL A 107 13.27 -11.34 24.41
N GLN A 108 14.41 -11.95 24.15
CA GLN A 108 15.19 -11.75 22.93
C GLN A 108 15.04 -12.96 22.04
N LEU A 109 14.50 -12.72 20.84
CA LEU A 109 14.39 -13.73 19.78
C LEU A 109 15.09 -13.21 18.51
N PRO A 110 15.74 -14.08 17.75
CA PRO A 110 16.19 -13.72 16.41
C PRO A 110 15.00 -13.33 15.53
N ASN A 111 15.17 -12.28 14.74
CA ASN A 111 14.11 -11.78 13.87
C ASN A 111 13.74 -12.79 12.79
N LEU A 112 14.75 -13.41 12.15
CA LEU A 112 14.56 -14.55 11.26
C LEU A 112 14.81 -15.87 11.99
N ASP A 113 14.20 -16.95 11.51
CA ASP A 113 14.40 -18.28 12.07
C ASP A 113 15.83 -18.78 11.78
N ARG A 114 16.52 -19.28 12.83
CA ARG A 114 17.90 -19.80 12.75
C ARG A 114 17.94 -21.32 12.50
N GLU A 115 16.82 -22.01 12.66
CA GLU A 115 16.75 -23.46 12.57
C GLU A 115 16.31 -23.95 11.18
N THR A 116 15.44 -23.19 10.53
CA THR A 116 14.96 -23.51 9.18
C THR A 116 16.11 -23.51 8.18
N LYS A 117 16.17 -24.57 7.39
CA LYS A 117 17.13 -24.73 6.29
C LYS A 117 16.47 -24.41 4.98
N TRP A 118 17.20 -23.68 4.15
CA TRP A 118 16.77 -23.21 2.85
C TRP A 118 17.67 -23.79 1.75
N ASP A 119 17.08 -24.32 0.70
CA ASP A 119 17.81 -24.90 -0.42
C ASP A 119 18.27 -23.77 -1.35
N PHE A 120 19.56 -23.49 -1.31
CA PHE A 120 20.18 -22.45 -2.12
C PHE A 120 20.71 -23.02 -3.43
N VAL A 121 20.32 -22.39 -4.54
CA VAL A 121 20.76 -22.72 -5.90
C VAL A 121 21.59 -21.55 -6.43
N PRO A 122 22.90 -21.70 -6.61
CA PRO A 122 23.76 -20.64 -7.13
C PRO A 122 23.47 -20.35 -8.61
N SER A 123 23.50 -19.08 -8.98
CA SER A 123 23.38 -18.60 -10.37
C SER A 123 24.73 -18.23 -10.98
N LEU A 124 25.76 -18.06 -10.14
CA LEU A 124 27.11 -17.68 -10.50
C LEU A 124 28.10 -18.77 -10.13
N SER A 125 29.32 -18.68 -10.67
CA SER A 125 30.41 -19.65 -10.47
C SER A 125 31.60 -19.02 -9.74
N VAL A 126 32.42 -19.87 -9.12
CA VAL A 126 33.70 -19.44 -8.55
C VAL A 126 34.56 -18.82 -9.66
N GLY A 127 35.13 -17.64 -9.35
CA GLY A 127 35.93 -16.84 -10.29
C GLY A 127 35.18 -15.68 -10.92
N ASP A 128 33.85 -15.65 -10.87
CA ASP A 128 33.05 -14.53 -11.38
C ASP A 128 33.31 -13.25 -10.61
N ALA A 129 33.36 -12.12 -11.32
CA ALA A 129 33.40 -10.80 -10.71
C ALA A 129 31.99 -10.39 -10.33
N VAL A 130 31.83 -9.83 -9.13
CA VAL A 130 30.54 -9.42 -8.57
C VAL A 130 30.63 -8.02 -7.96
N GLU A 131 29.53 -7.31 -8.03
CA GLU A 131 29.36 -6.01 -7.37
C GLU A 131 28.07 -5.97 -6.52
N ALA A 132 27.97 -4.93 -5.68
CA ALA A 132 26.82 -4.77 -4.79
C ALA A 132 25.50 -4.86 -5.55
N GLY A 133 24.61 -5.71 -5.10
CA GLY A 133 23.30 -5.94 -5.72
C GLY A 133 23.23 -7.06 -6.76
N ASP A 134 24.36 -7.64 -7.15
CA ASP A 134 24.34 -8.82 -8.04
C ASP A 134 23.65 -10.02 -7.38
N ILE A 135 22.87 -10.77 -8.14
CA ILE A 135 22.20 -11.98 -7.66
C ILE A 135 23.18 -13.14 -7.72
N LEU A 136 23.47 -13.70 -6.56
CA LEU A 136 24.35 -14.86 -6.40
C LEU A 136 23.66 -16.19 -6.66
N GLY A 137 22.39 -16.26 -6.39
CA GLY A 137 21.56 -17.45 -6.49
C GLY A 137 20.19 -17.22 -5.87
N THR A 138 19.40 -18.28 -5.78
CA THR A 138 18.01 -18.22 -5.38
C THR A 138 17.67 -19.27 -4.33
N VAL A 139 16.62 -18.96 -3.56
CA VAL A 139 15.97 -19.86 -2.62
C VAL A 139 14.47 -19.82 -2.88
N GLN A 140 13.80 -20.94 -3.05
CA GLN A 140 12.35 -20.97 -3.15
C GLN A 140 11.75 -20.79 -1.76
N GLU A 141 11.29 -19.58 -1.44
CA GLU A 141 10.75 -19.25 -0.11
C GLU A 141 9.30 -19.70 0.04
N THR A 142 8.46 -19.41 -0.96
CA THR A 142 7.07 -19.88 -1.07
C THR A 142 6.79 -20.36 -2.48
N ASN A 143 5.60 -20.88 -2.73
CA ASN A 143 5.22 -21.29 -4.10
C ASN A 143 5.17 -20.10 -5.08
N LEU A 144 5.01 -18.87 -4.56
CA LEU A 144 4.89 -17.65 -5.36
C LEU A 144 6.16 -16.82 -5.40
N VAL A 145 7.05 -16.93 -4.40
CA VAL A 145 8.20 -16.05 -4.24
C VAL A 145 9.51 -16.83 -4.25
N GLU A 146 10.33 -16.53 -5.23
CA GLU A 146 11.72 -16.95 -5.33
C GLU A 146 12.60 -15.88 -4.66
N HIS A 147 13.19 -16.20 -3.52
CA HIS A 147 14.05 -15.28 -2.79
C HIS A 147 15.42 -15.21 -3.48
N ARG A 148 15.81 -14.02 -3.91
CA ARG A 148 17.08 -13.79 -4.64
C ARG A 148 18.14 -13.29 -3.67
N ILE A 149 19.19 -14.09 -3.49
CA ILE A 149 20.31 -13.75 -2.60
C ILE A 149 21.24 -12.79 -3.33
N MET A 150 21.40 -11.59 -2.78
CA MET A 150 22.15 -10.51 -3.41
C MET A 150 23.45 -10.22 -2.68
N VAL A 151 24.47 -9.77 -3.40
CA VAL A 151 25.69 -9.22 -2.82
C VAL A 151 25.33 -7.99 -1.99
N PRO A 152 25.75 -7.91 -0.70
CA PRO A 152 25.43 -6.78 0.17
C PRO A 152 25.98 -5.46 -0.36
N VAL A 153 25.32 -4.38 0.01
CA VAL A 153 25.77 -3.01 -0.32
C VAL A 153 27.16 -2.75 0.25
N GLY A 154 28.06 -2.25 -0.59
CA GLY A 154 29.45 -1.96 -0.21
C GLY A 154 30.41 -3.14 -0.34
N VAL A 155 29.95 -4.29 -0.80
CA VAL A 155 30.78 -5.46 -1.09
C VAL A 155 30.93 -5.61 -2.61
N SER A 156 32.16 -5.81 -3.08
CA SER A 156 32.47 -6.12 -4.48
C SER A 156 33.79 -6.87 -4.57
N GLY A 157 33.96 -7.68 -5.58
CA GLY A 157 35.19 -8.44 -5.77
C GLY A 157 34.99 -9.66 -6.66
N ARG A 158 35.73 -10.73 -6.35
CA ARG A 158 35.67 -12.00 -7.08
C ARG A 158 35.16 -13.11 -6.16
N LEU A 159 34.24 -13.91 -6.64
CA LEU A 159 33.77 -15.10 -5.93
C LEU A 159 34.89 -16.13 -5.80
N THR A 160 35.30 -16.44 -4.57
CA THR A 160 36.28 -17.47 -4.25
C THR A 160 35.65 -18.78 -3.81
N ASN A 161 34.41 -18.70 -3.26
CA ASN A 161 33.60 -19.84 -2.89
C ASN A 161 32.12 -19.53 -3.07
N ILE A 162 31.35 -20.49 -3.57
CA ILE A 162 29.89 -20.50 -3.60
C ILE A 162 29.41 -21.94 -3.69
N SER A 163 28.49 -22.34 -2.80
CA SER A 163 28.07 -23.73 -2.68
C SER A 163 26.56 -23.87 -2.78
N ALA A 164 26.08 -24.81 -3.61
CA ALA A 164 24.69 -25.26 -3.56
C ALA A 164 24.47 -26.13 -2.33
N GLY A 165 23.27 -26.09 -1.77
CA GLY A 165 22.90 -26.95 -0.66
C GLY A 165 21.85 -26.34 0.25
N SER A 166 21.57 -27.02 1.34
CA SER A 166 20.57 -26.62 2.33
C SER A 166 21.27 -25.94 3.52
N PHE A 167 21.00 -24.65 3.68
CA PHE A 167 21.67 -23.78 4.66
C PHE A 167 20.68 -23.05 5.56
N THR A 168 21.09 -22.83 6.81
CA THR A 168 20.41 -21.85 7.68
C THR A 168 20.78 -20.42 7.25
N VAL A 169 20.02 -19.44 7.70
CA VAL A 169 20.26 -18.04 7.30
C VAL A 169 21.59 -17.45 7.78
N GLU A 170 22.24 -18.05 8.79
CA GLU A 170 23.54 -17.62 9.33
C GLU A 170 24.72 -18.44 8.80
N ALA A 171 24.48 -19.57 8.12
CA ALA A 171 25.55 -20.37 7.54
C ALA A 171 26.26 -19.60 6.42
N THR A 172 27.60 -19.70 6.37
CA THR A 172 28.37 -19.14 5.24
C THR A 172 28.08 -19.93 3.97
N VAL A 173 27.60 -19.25 2.94
CA VAL A 173 27.19 -19.84 1.65
C VAL A 173 28.15 -19.47 0.53
N TYR A 174 28.75 -18.28 0.62
CA TYR A 174 29.66 -17.76 -0.39
C TYR A 174 30.77 -16.92 0.23
N GLU A 175 31.87 -16.76 -0.51
CA GLU A 175 33.00 -15.93 -0.12
C GLU A 175 33.42 -15.04 -1.31
N ILE A 176 33.73 -13.76 -1.03
CA ILE A 176 34.14 -12.76 -2.02
C ILE A 176 35.49 -12.19 -1.59
N GLU A 177 36.50 -12.31 -2.43
CA GLU A 177 37.78 -11.63 -2.27
C GLU A 177 37.66 -10.20 -2.80
N GLN A 178 37.80 -9.22 -1.93
CA GLN A 178 37.71 -7.80 -2.23
C GLN A 178 39.06 -7.26 -2.77
N ALA A 179 39.01 -6.04 -3.35
CA ALA A 179 40.20 -5.40 -3.95
C ALA A 179 41.35 -5.17 -2.98
N ASP A 180 41.08 -5.07 -1.70
CA ASP A 180 42.10 -4.92 -0.61
C ASP A 180 42.70 -6.27 -0.14
N GLY A 181 42.26 -7.39 -0.74
CA GLY A 181 42.66 -8.74 -0.37
C GLY A 181 41.91 -9.32 0.84
N SER A 182 40.93 -8.60 1.39
CA SER A 182 40.06 -9.12 2.44
C SER A 182 39.03 -10.08 1.84
N VAL A 183 38.63 -11.08 2.64
CA VAL A 183 37.61 -12.05 2.23
C VAL A 183 36.32 -11.78 3.00
N PHE A 184 35.30 -11.40 2.27
CA PHE A 184 33.94 -11.27 2.81
C PHE A 184 33.26 -12.64 2.81
N LYS A 185 32.74 -13.07 3.97
CA LYS A 185 31.98 -14.31 4.14
C LYS A 185 30.48 -13.97 4.17
N GLY A 186 29.76 -14.39 3.15
CA GLY A 186 28.36 -14.10 3.00
C GLY A 186 27.45 -15.24 3.44
N THR A 187 26.30 -14.86 3.94
CA THR A 187 25.22 -15.74 4.40
C THR A 187 23.95 -15.49 3.58
N LEU A 188 22.88 -16.24 3.84
CA LEU A 188 21.57 -16.01 3.18
C LEU A 188 20.87 -14.75 3.69
N MET A 189 21.31 -14.14 4.78
CA MET A 189 20.71 -12.92 5.32
C MET A 189 21.71 -11.75 5.37
N GLN A 190 21.16 -10.55 5.40
CA GLN A 190 21.89 -9.31 5.63
C GLN A 190 21.12 -8.42 6.62
N LYS A 191 21.82 -7.48 7.28
CA LYS A 191 21.21 -6.50 8.18
C LYS A 191 21.21 -5.13 7.52
N TRP A 192 20.12 -4.37 7.73
CA TRP A 192 20.03 -3.01 7.21
C TRP A 192 19.36 -2.07 8.22
N PRO A 193 19.93 -0.86 8.45
CA PRO A 193 19.34 0.14 9.34
C PRO A 193 18.00 0.65 8.79
N VAL A 194 16.95 0.60 9.59
CA VAL A 194 15.58 0.92 9.12
C VAL A 194 15.40 2.39 8.72
N ARG A 195 16.12 3.30 9.38
CA ARG A 195 16.03 4.74 9.11
C ARG A 195 16.80 5.18 7.87
N ARG A 196 17.60 4.29 7.28
CA ARG A 196 18.38 4.56 6.07
C ARG A 196 17.76 3.87 4.88
N GLY A 197 17.36 4.64 3.85
CA GLY A 197 16.90 4.07 2.58
C GLY A 197 17.97 3.20 1.92
N ARG A 198 17.57 2.10 1.28
CA ARG A 198 18.48 1.24 0.53
C ARG A 198 18.83 1.91 -0.80
N PRO A 199 20.12 1.90 -1.19
CA PRO A 199 20.58 2.57 -2.40
C PRO A 199 20.08 1.86 -3.67
N PHE A 200 19.98 2.63 -4.74
CA PHE A 200 19.64 2.18 -6.09
C PHE A 200 20.50 2.93 -7.12
N ALA A 201 20.57 2.42 -8.33
CA ALA A 201 21.37 3.05 -9.39
C ALA A 201 20.71 4.31 -9.95
N GLN A 202 19.40 4.26 -10.23
CA GLN A 202 18.65 5.36 -10.81
C GLN A 202 17.17 5.28 -10.46
N LYS A 203 16.55 6.42 -10.20
CA LYS A 203 15.08 6.54 -10.08
C LYS A 203 14.46 6.69 -11.47
N LEU A 204 13.41 5.93 -11.74
CA LEU A 204 12.72 5.90 -13.02
C LEU A 204 11.34 6.55 -12.89
N ILE A 205 10.81 7.06 -13.99
CA ILE A 205 9.44 7.58 -14.02
C ILE A 205 8.47 6.40 -14.01
N PRO A 206 7.53 6.34 -13.04
CA PRO A 206 6.53 5.32 -13.01
C PRO A 206 5.44 5.62 -14.06
N VAL A 207 5.14 4.64 -14.91
CA VAL A 207 4.13 4.78 -16.01
C VAL A 207 3.17 3.58 -16.05
N GLU A 208 3.58 2.42 -15.58
CA GLU A 208 2.76 1.22 -15.57
C GLU A 208 1.68 1.31 -14.48
N PRO A 209 0.38 1.10 -14.80
CA PRO A 209 -0.67 1.16 -13.80
C PRO A 209 -0.58 0.01 -12.79
N LEU A 210 -0.84 0.33 -11.53
CA LEU A 210 -1.18 -0.65 -10.53
C LEU A 210 -2.66 -0.98 -10.68
N VAL A 211 -2.98 -2.12 -11.25
CA VAL A 211 -4.37 -2.57 -11.41
C VAL A 211 -4.84 -3.17 -10.09
N THR A 212 -5.87 -2.59 -9.53
CA THR A 212 -6.42 -2.99 -8.21
C THR A 212 -7.68 -3.84 -8.30
N GLY A 213 -8.30 -3.90 -9.48
CA GLY A 213 -9.60 -4.54 -9.66
C GLY A 213 -10.76 -3.74 -9.07
N GLN A 214 -10.49 -2.56 -8.50
CA GLN A 214 -11.48 -1.63 -8.00
C GLN A 214 -11.80 -0.58 -9.07
N ARG A 215 -13.02 -0.61 -9.63
CA ARG A 215 -13.39 0.20 -10.80
C ARG A 215 -13.19 1.70 -10.60
N VAL A 216 -13.53 2.22 -9.43
CA VAL A 216 -13.37 3.65 -9.14
C VAL A 216 -11.90 4.08 -9.12
N ILE A 217 -11.02 3.22 -8.60
CA ILE A 217 -9.58 3.47 -8.53
C ILE A 217 -8.98 3.38 -9.93
N ASP A 218 -9.11 2.22 -10.57
CA ASP A 218 -8.43 1.92 -11.84
C ASP A 218 -8.90 2.86 -12.97
N THR A 219 -10.15 3.33 -12.91
CA THR A 219 -10.72 4.20 -13.94
C THR A 219 -10.40 5.67 -13.72
N PHE A 220 -10.74 6.21 -12.55
CA PHE A 220 -10.70 7.65 -12.33
C PHE A 220 -9.48 8.14 -11.55
N PHE A 221 -8.94 7.28 -10.68
CA PHE A 221 -7.86 7.68 -9.76
C PHE A 221 -6.74 6.64 -9.71
N PRO A 222 -6.20 6.25 -10.90
CA PRO A 222 -5.16 5.23 -10.97
C PRO A 222 -3.89 5.66 -10.24
N VAL A 223 -3.21 4.68 -9.67
CA VAL A 223 -1.86 4.79 -9.16
C VAL A 223 -0.93 3.94 -10.03
N THR A 224 0.29 4.39 -10.23
CA THR A 224 1.30 3.64 -10.97
C THR A 224 2.09 2.70 -10.06
N LYS A 225 2.65 1.63 -10.61
CA LYS A 225 3.68 0.84 -9.91
C LYS A 225 4.89 1.74 -9.64
N GLY A 226 5.18 1.96 -8.37
CA GLY A 226 6.15 2.96 -7.93
C GLY A 226 5.57 4.34 -7.60
N GLY A 227 4.25 4.46 -7.57
CA GLY A 227 3.56 5.69 -7.16
C GLY A 227 3.30 5.77 -5.67
N ALA A 228 2.68 6.86 -5.25
CA ALA A 228 2.24 7.08 -3.87
C ALA A 228 0.80 7.58 -3.83
N ALA A 229 -0.01 6.95 -2.99
CA ALA A 229 -1.42 7.29 -2.79
C ALA A 229 -1.76 7.47 -1.30
N ALA A 230 -2.70 8.36 -1.02
CA ALA A 230 -3.29 8.50 0.29
C ALA A 230 -4.78 8.16 0.26
N VAL A 231 -5.25 7.52 1.33
CA VAL A 231 -6.65 7.17 1.55
C VAL A 231 -7.15 7.89 2.80
N PRO A 232 -7.42 9.20 2.72
CA PRO A 232 -7.99 9.91 3.85
C PRO A 232 -9.49 9.71 3.93
N GLY A 233 -9.98 9.64 5.16
CA GLY A 233 -11.42 9.57 5.38
C GLY A 233 -11.78 9.45 6.85
N PRO A 234 -13.04 9.77 7.19
CA PRO A 234 -13.52 9.65 8.54
C PRO A 234 -13.56 8.19 9.01
N PHE A 235 -13.71 8.00 10.30
CA PHE A 235 -13.88 6.68 10.88
C PHE A 235 -15.14 5.98 10.31
N GLY A 236 -15.02 4.70 9.99
CA GLY A 236 -16.13 3.90 9.44
C GLY A 236 -16.41 4.11 7.95
N ALA A 237 -15.64 4.93 7.24
CA ALA A 237 -15.81 5.13 5.80
C ALA A 237 -15.19 4.01 4.93
N GLY A 238 -14.59 2.99 5.54
CA GLY A 238 -14.06 1.81 4.83
C GLY A 238 -12.59 1.92 4.39
N LYS A 239 -11.74 2.72 5.07
CA LYS A 239 -10.29 2.82 4.76
C LYS A 239 -9.61 1.47 4.73
N THR A 240 -9.75 0.70 5.79
CA THR A 240 -9.16 -0.64 5.93
C THR A 240 -9.67 -1.58 4.83
N VAL A 241 -10.97 -1.56 4.53
CA VAL A 241 -11.54 -2.38 3.44
C VAL A 241 -10.92 -2.04 2.09
N VAL A 242 -10.76 -0.76 1.76
CA VAL A 242 -10.10 -0.33 0.50
C VAL A 242 -8.66 -0.86 0.45
N GLN A 243 -7.90 -0.73 1.54
CA GLN A 243 -6.52 -1.23 1.59
C GLN A 243 -6.45 -2.75 1.49
N HIS A 244 -7.36 -3.49 2.14
CA HIS A 244 -7.45 -4.95 2.02
C HIS A 244 -7.77 -5.37 0.59
N GLN A 245 -8.72 -4.72 -0.08
CA GLN A 245 -9.04 -5.01 -1.48
C GLN A 245 -7.83 -4.77 -2.39
N VAL A 246 -7.10 -3.67 -2.18
CA VAL A 246 -5.88 -3.41 -2.94
C VAL A 246 -4.80 -4.44 -2.62
N ALA A 247 -4.57 -4.78 -1.35
CA ALA A 247 -3.61 -5.80 -0.95
C ALA A 247 -3.91 -7.17 -1.58
N LYS A 248 -5.20 -7.53 -1.62
CA LYS A 248 -5.67 -8.81 -2.18
C LYS A 248 -5.50 -8.90 -3.69
N PHE A 249 -5.84 -7.84 -4.41
CA PHE A 249 -6.04 -7.90 -5.86
C PHE A 249 -5.00 -7.14 -6.70
N ALA A 250 -4.18 -6.30 -6.08
CA ALA A 250 -3.18 -5.53 -6.82
C ALA A 250 -2.21 -6.45 -7.59
N ASN A 251 -1.93 -6.08 -8.83
CA ASN A 251 -1.03 -6.80 -9.72
C ASN A 251 0.45 -6.56 -9.36
N VAL A 252 0.81 -6.85 -8.11
CA VAL A 252 2.18 -6.78 -7.57
C VAL A 252 2.68 -8.15 -7.15
N ASP A 253 4.00 -8.29 -7.06
CA ASP A 253 4.62 -9.55 -6.67
C ASP A 253 4.58 -9.75 -5.16
N ILE A 254 4.82 -8.68 -4.40
CA ILE A 254 4.95 -8.71 -2.93
C ILE A 254 4.05 -7.63 -2.32
N VAL A 255 3.42 -7.99 -1.21
CA VAL A 255 2.62 -7.07 -0.38
C VAL A 255 3.25 -6.96 1.01
N ILE A 256 3.46 -5.73 1.46
CA ILE A 256 3.84 -5.43 2.85
C ILE A 256 2.66 -4.68 3.49
N TYR A 257 2.06 -5.27 4.52
CA TYR A 257 0.99 -4.61 5.25
C TYR A 257 1.47 -4.18 6.63
N VAL A 258 1.39 -2.88 6.92
CA VAL A 258 1.82 -2.29 8.19
C VAL A 258 0.60 -1.75 8.93
N GLY A 259 0.15 -2.50 9.93
CA GLY A 259 -0.82 -2.00 10.90
C GLY A 259 -0.13 -1.15 11.95
N CYS A 260 -0.23 0.17 11.81
CA CYS A 260 0.45 1.12 12.68
C CYS A 260 -0.53 1.78 13.64
N GLY A 261 -0.57 1.32 14.87
CA GLY A 261 -1.42 1.89 15.92
C GLY A 261 -2.91 1.57 15.78
N GLU A 262 -3.25 0.58 14.98
CA GLU A 262 -4.63 0.14 14.80
C GLU A 262 -5.14 -0.62 16.03
N ARG A 263 -6.45 -0.79 16.10
CA ARG A 263 -7.09 -1.50 17.20
C ARG A 263 -6.75 -2.98 17.15
N GLY A 264 -6.60 -3.60 18.30
CA GLY A 264 -6.27 -5.03 18.39
C GLY A 264 -7.26 -5.93 17.63
N ASN A 265 -8.57 -5.63 17.69
CA ASN A 265 -9.58 -6.39 16.96
C ASN A 265 -9.46 -6.25 15.44
N GLU A 266 -9.18 -5.04 14.91
CA GLU A 266 -8.97 -4.81 13.48
C GLU A 266 -7.73 -5.56 12.97
N MET A 267 -6.65 -5.55 13.75
CA MET A 267 -5.47 -6.38 13.44
C MET A 267 -5.76 -7.88 13.51
N THR A 268 -6.54 -8.33 14.49
CA THR A 268 -6.94 -9.73 14.58
C THR A 268 -7.74 -10.17 13.36
N ASP A 269 -8.61 -9.30 12.85
CA ASP A 269 -9.36 -9.57 11.61
C ASP A 269 -8.39 -9.74 10.43
N VAL A 270 -7.41 -8.83 10.25
CA VAL A 270 -6.36 -8.98 9.23
C VAL A 270 -5.61 -10.31 9.37
N LEU A 271 -5.23 -10.66 10.58
CA LEU A 271 -4.44 -11.87 10.87
C LEU A 271 -5.23 -13.15 10.59
N ASN A 272 -6.53 -13.12 10.77
CA ASN A 272 -7.41 -14.26 10.50
C ASN A 272 -7.82 -14.33 9.04
N GLU A 273 -8.10 -13.18 8.41
CA GLU A 273 -8.60 -13.12 7.03
C GLU A 273 -7.50 -13.36 5.99
N PHE A 274 -6.32 -12.76 6.14
CA PHE A 274 -5.27 -12.82 5.11
C PHE A 274 -4.82 -14.25 4.78
N PRO A 275 -4.66 -15.18 5.73
CA PRO A 275 -4.34 -16.57 5.40
C PRO A 275 -5.42 -17.30 4.59
N GLU A 276 -6.69 -16.90 4.77
CA GLU A 276 -7.85 -17.51 4.11
C GLU A 276 -8.12 -16.90 2.73
N LEU A 277 -7.63 -15.68 2.49
CA LEU A 277 -7.80 -15.01 1.21
C LEU A 277 -7.00 -15.69 0.11
N ILE A 278 -7.69 -16.00 -0.98
CA ILE A 278 -7.09 -16.60 -2.17
C ILE A 278 -6.86 -15.53 -3.21
N ASP A 279 -5.66 -15.47 -3.75
CA ASP A 279 -5.32 -14.63 -4.90
C ASP A 279 -6.00 -15.23 -6.16
N PRO A 280 -6.92 -14.50 -6.80
CA PRO A 280 -7.65 -15.02 -7.96
C PRO A 280 -6.76 -15.28 -9.18
N ALA A 281 -5.60 -14.64 -9.26
CA ALA A 281 -4.66 -14.84 -10.36
C ALA A 281 -3.86 -16.14 -10.23
N THR A 282 -3.52 -16.54 -9.00
CA THR A 282 -2.64 -17.67 -8.73
C THR A 282 -3.34 -18.87 -8.09
N GLY A 283 -4.53 -18.67 -7.51
CA GLY A 283 -5.25 -19.68 -6.73
C GLY A 283 -4.57 -20.06 -5.40
N GLN A 284 -3.58 -19.30 -4.96
CA GLN A 284 -2.83 -19.51 -3.72
C GLN A 284 -3.25 -18.48 -2.66
N SER A 285 -2.99 -18.79 -1.38
CA SER A 285 -3.19 -17.81 -0.32
C SER A 285 -2.30 -16.57 -0.55
N ILE A 286 -2.88 -15.38 -0.36
CA ILE A 286 -2.14 -14.12 -0.48
C ILE A 286 -1.00 -14.01 0.54
N MET A 287 -1.06 -14.75 1.65
CA MET A 287 0.03 -14.82 2.63
C MET A 287 1.33 -15.33 2.01
N GLN A 288 1.27 -16.15 0.96
CA GLN A 288 2.49 -16.64 0.27
C GLN A 288 3.28 -15.55 -0.45
N ARG A 289 2.76 -14.33 -0.54
CA ARG A 289 3.45 -13.15 -1.09
C ARG A 289 3.37 -11.93 -0.16
N THR A 290 2.99 -12.14 1.12
CA THR A 290 2.72 -11.04 2.04
C THR A 290 3.61 -11.12 3.28
N VAL A 291 4.04 -9.94 3.76
CA VAL A 291 4.65 -9.73 5.07
C VAL A 291 3.73 -8.83 5.88
N LEU A 292 3.39 -9.24 7.10
CA LEU A 292 2.56 -8.46 8.02
C LEU A 292 3.42 -7.85 9.12
N ILE A 293 3.21 -6.56 9.39
CA ILE A 293 3.80 -5.87 10.53
C ILE A 293 2.64 -5.33 11.37
N ALA A 294 2.51 -5.85 12.57
CA ALA A 294 1.43 -5.53 13.48
C ALA A 294 1.96 -4.75 14.69
N ASN A 295 1.57 -3.48 14.78
CA ASN A 295 1.75 -2.67 15.98
C ASN A 295 0.39 -2.11 16.39
N THR A 296 -0.23 -2.71 17.40
CA THR A 296 -1.54 -2.30 17.91
C THR A 296 -1.44 -1.07 18.80
N SER A 297 -2.58 -0.40 19.03
CA SER A 297 -2.66 0.84 19.80
C SER A 297 -2.21 0.73 21.27
N ASN A 298 -2.22 -0.48 21.82
CA ASN A 298 -1.77 -0.78 23.19
C ASN A 298 -0.27 -1.13 23.29
N MET A 299 0.42 -1.28 22.16
CA MET A 299 1.87 -1.50 22.12
C MET A 299 2.64 -0.18 22.33
N PRO A 300 3.91 -0.23 22.74
CA PRO A 300 4.71 0.95 22.99
C PRO A 300 4.82 1.91 21.80
N VAL A 301 4.78 3.22 22.09
CA VAL A 301 4.79 4.29 21.10
C VAL A 301 6.02 4.27 20.19
N ALA A 302 7.19 3.96 20.76
CA ALA A 302 8.43 3.86 19.99
C ALA A 302 8.38 2.75 18.94
N ALA A 303 7.83 1.59 19.28
CA ALA A 303 7.66 0.49 18.33
C ALA A 303 6.65 0.86 17.23
N ARG A 304 5.63 1.67 17.55
CA ARG A 304 4.70 2.22 16.57
C ARG A 304 5.41 3.13 15.57
N GLU A 305 6.24 4.03 16.06
CA GLU A 305 7.04 4.91 15.19
C GLU A 305 7.99 4.11 14.29
N ALA A 306 8.64 3.09 14.82
CA ALA A 306 9.59 2.25 14.08
C ALA A 306 8.90 1.37 13.01
N SER A 307 7.63 0.97 13.20
CA SER A 307 6.94 0.00 12.34
C SER A 307 6.90 0.41 10.86
N ILE A 308 6.72 1.69 10.59
CA ILE A 308 6.71 2.25 9.22
C ILE A 308 8.07 2.06 8.55
N TYR A 309 9.17 2.34 9.28
CA TYR A 309 10.52 2.17 8.75
C TYR A 309 10.90 0.70 8.56
N THR A 310 10.47 -0.16 9.46
CA THR A 310 10.63 -1.61 9.32
C THR A 310 9.96 -2.11 8.04
N GLY A 311 8.71 -1.71 7.81
CA GLY A 311 7.96 -2.10 6.62
C GLY A 311 8.59 -1.62 5.32
N ILE A 312 8.92 -0.34 5.24
CA ILE A 312 9.49 0.21 4.00
C ILE A 312 10.90 -0.36 3.71
N THR A 313 11.68 -0.69 4.73
CA THR A 313 12.99 -1.32 4.54
C THR A 313 12.87 -2.74 3.98
N ILE A 314 11.91 -3.51 4.46
CA ILE A 314 11.62 -4.85 3.90
C ILE A 314 11.11 -4.70 2.46
N ALA A 315 10.26 -3.72 2.18
CA ALA A 315 9.81 -3.43 0.82
C ALA A 315 10.96 -3.09 -0.13
N GLU A 316 11.92 -2.26 0.30
CA GLU A 316 13.11 -1.92 -0.47
C GLU A 316 14.00 -3.14 -0.76
N TYR A 317 14.09 -4.07 0.16
CA TYR A 317 14.85 -5.29 -0.04
C TYR A 317 14.26 -6.17 -1.16
N PHE A 318 12.94 -6.35 -1.19
CA PHE A 318 12.28 -7.08 -2.28
C PHE A 318 12.30 -6.29 -3.60
N ARG A 319 12.18 -4.95 -3.56
CA ARG A 319 12.39 -4.09 -4.74
C ARG A 319 13.78 -4.32 -5.34
N ASP A 320 14.82 -4.41 -4.52
CA ASP A 320 16.19 -4.63 -4.98
C ASP A 320 16.37 -5.98 -5.68
N MET A 321 15.54 -6.97 -5.37
CA MET A 321 15.46 -8.23 -6.12
C MET A 321 14.82 -8.09 -7.50
N GLY A 322 14.20 -6.95 -7.80
CA GLY A 322 13.48 -6.70 -9.06
C GLY A 322 11.99 -6.98 -8.99
N TYR A 323 11.42 -7.09 -7.80
CA TYR A 323 9.98 -7.25 -7.61
C TYR A 323 9.24 -5.93 -7.60
N SER A 324 7.96 -5.97 -8.00
CA SER A 324 7.01 -4.92 -7.72
C SER A 324 6.39 -5.15 -6.35
N VAL A 325 6.54 -4.17 -5.47
CA VAL A 325 6.08 -4.25 -4.08
C VAL A 325 5.00 -3.20 -3.85
N ALA A 326 3.92 -3.58 -3.18
CA ALA A 326 2.96 -2.63 -2.62
C ALA A 326 3.10 -2.62 -1.09
N ILE A 327 3.25 -1.44 -0.51
CA ILE A 327 3.23 -1.25 0.93
C ILE A 327 1.98 -0.47 1.34
N MET A 328 1.18 -1.06 2.24
CA MET A 328 0.02 -0.45 2.86
C MET A 328 0.37 -0.03 4.28
N ALA A 329 0.12 1.23 4.63
CA ALA A 329 0.30 1.73 5.99
C ALA A 329 -1.06 2.15 6.57
N ASP A 330 -1.55 1.42 7.54
CA ASP A 330 -2.82 1.66 8.23
C ASP A 330 -2.58 1.88 9.73
N SER A 331 -2.50 3.11 10.24
CA SER A 331 -2.61 4.37 9.50
C SER A 331 -1.39 5.27 9.75
N THR A 332 -1.05 6.08 8.77
CA THR A 332 0.02 7.08 8.92
C THR A 332 -0.32 8.17 9.95
N SER A 333 -1.61 8.41 10.24
CA SER A 333 -2.04 9.32 11.31
C SER A 333 -1.60 8.82 12.69
N ARG A 334 -1.68 7.51 12.93
CA ARG A 334 -1.22 6.92 14.20
C ARG A 334 0.30 6.97 14.34
N TRP A 335 1.01 6.86 13.23
CA TRP A 335 2.45 7.11 13.20
C TRP A 335 2.78 8.57 13.55
N ALA A 336 2.06 9.53 12.97
CA ALA A 336 2.24 10.94 13.30
C ALA A 336 1.89 11.25 14.77
N GLU A 337 0.86 10.63 15.33
CA GLU A 337 0.54 10.71 16.77
C GLU A 337 1.71 10.19 17.62
N ALA A 338 2.36 9.11 17.21
CA ALA A 338 3.57 8.61 17.90
C ALA A 338 4.70 9.66 17.87
N LEU A 339 4.95 10.28 16.72
CA LEU A 339 5.93 11.37 16.60
C LEU A 339 5.58 12.55 17.52
N ARG A 340 4.31 12.93 17.60
CA ARG A 340 3.83 14.01 18.50
C ARG A 340 4.06 13.66 19.97
N GLU A 341 3.76 12.43 20.37
CA GLU A 341 3.96 11.99 21.75
C GLU A 341 5.46 11.96 22.12
N MET A 342 6.33 11.50 21.22
CA MET A 342 7.77 11.47 21.42
C MET A 342 8.33 12.89 21.55
N SER A 343 7.99 13.78 20.63
CA SER A 343 8.41 15.18 20.64
C SER A 343 7.96 15.91 21.93
N GLY A 344 6.72 15.67 22.36
CA GLY A 344 6.22 16.23 23.62
C GLY A 344 7.00 15.75 24.86
N ARG A 345 7.44 14.49 24.89
CA ARG A 345 8.26 13.95 25.99
C ARG A 345 9.70 14.48 26.00
N LEU A 346 10.21 14.85 24.83
CA LEU A 346 11.50 15.50 24.67
C LEU A 346 11.45 17.01 24.95
N GLU A 347 10.25 17.54 25.24
CA GLU A 347 10.04 18.97 25.45
C GLU A 347 10.47 19.81 24.23
N GLU A 348 10.35 19.25 23.02
CA GLU A 348 10.59 19.98 21.78
C GLU A 348 9.52 21.04 21.55
N MET A 349 9.90 22.13 20.86
CA MET A 349 8.94 23.19 20.54
C MET A 349 7.88 22.64 19.57
N PRO A 350 6.58 22.65 19.94
CA PRO A 350 5.52 22.13 19.09
C PRO A 350 5.28 23.05 17.89
N GLY A 351 4.97 22.44 16.76
CA GLY A 351 4.41 23.08 15.58
C GLY A 351 2.88 23.08 15.62
N ASP A 352 2.26 23.07 14.43
CA ASP A 352 0.82 23.10 14.27
C ASP A 352 0.14 21.91 14.99
N GLU A 353 -0.92 22.18 15.74
CA GLU A 353 -1.70 21.21 16.51
C GLU A 353 -0.87 20.31 17.46
N GLY A 354 0.30 20.78 17.89
CA GLY A 354 1.19 20.06 18.79
C GLY A 354 2.05 19.00 18.12
N TYR A 355 2.05 18.91 16.80
CA TYR A 355 2.97 18.05 16.06
C TYR A 355 4.38 18.64 16.02
N PRO A 356 5.44 17.80 15.88
CA PRO A 356 6.78 18.33 15.71
C PRO A 356 6.93 19.11 14.40
N ALA A 357 7.75 20.15 14.40
CA ALA A 357 8.00 20.99 13.22
C ALA A 357 8.52 20.20 12.01
N TYR A 358 9.16 19.05 12.25
CA TYR A 358 9.70 18.14 11.22
C TYR A 358 8.70 17.09 10.71
N LEU A 359 7.41 17.16 11.08
CA LEU A 359 6.40 16.18 10.64
C LEU A 359 6.38 16.04 9.12
N GLY A 360 6.33 17.16 8.39
CA GLY A 360 6.30 17.16 6.93
C GLY A 360 7.53 16.48 6.31
N SER A 361 8.72 16.72 6.88
CA SER A 361 9.96 16.08 6.41
C SER A 361 9.94 14.58 6.64
N ARG A 362 9.43 14.11 7.77
CA ARG A 362 9.32 12.67 8.06
C ARG A 362 8.35 11.96 7.14
N ILE A 363 7.20 12.57 6.85
CA ILE A 363 6.24 12.04 5.88
C ILE A 363 6.87 11.99 4.48
N ALA A 364 7.59 13.04 4.08
CA ALA A 364 8.29 13.08 2.80
C ALA A 364 9.34 11.98 2.70
N GLU A 365 10.20 11.81 3.71
CA GLU A 365 11.22 10.76 3.77
C GLU A 365 10.62 9.36 3.56
N TYR A 366 9.47 9.09 4.18
CA TYR A 366 8.78 7.81 4.01
C TYR A 366 8.31 7.60 2.56
N TYR A 367 7.53 8.55 2.02
CA TYR A 367 6.98 8.40 0.67
C TYR A 367 8.04 8.49 -0.44
N GLU A 368 9.15 9.21 -0.22
CA GLU A 368 10.27 9.28 -1.17
C GLU A 368 11.03 7.95 -1.32
N ARG A 369 10.92 7.06 -0.34
CA ARG A 369 11.46 5.68 -0.44
C ARG A 369 10.65 4.81 -1.39
N ALA A 370 9.40 5.16 -1.68
CA ALA A 370 8.63 4.59 -2.77
C ALA A 370 9.15 5.08 -4.13
N GLY A 371 8.91 4.29 -5.16
CA GLY A 371 9.29 4.65 -6.52
C GLY A 371 9.61 3.45 -7.39
N ARG A 372 9.74 3.69 -8.68
CA ARG A 372 10.31 2.74 -9.65
C ARG A 372 11.79 3.06 -9.80
N VAL A 373 12.63 2.05 -9.69
CA VAL A 373 14.08 2.24 -9.71
C VAL A 373 14.77 1.20 -10.58
N LYS A 374 15.92 1.60 -11.13
CA LYS A 374 16.94 0.66 -11.59
C LYS A 374 17.78 0.29 -10.38
N THR A 375 17.85 -1.01 -10.07
CA THR A 375 18.55 -1.52 -8.89
C THR A 375 20.06 -1.49 -9.08
N LEU A 376 20.80 -1.67 -7.98
CA LEU A 376 22.24 -1.94 -8.04
C LEU A 376 22.49 -3.30 -8.70
N GLY A 377 23.72 -3.49 -9.18
CA GLY A 377 24.19 -4.73 -9.80
C GLY A 377 24.65 -4.54 -11.24
N SER A 378 25.46 -5.47 -11.71
CA SER A 378 26.04 -5.48 -13.06
C SER A 378 24.97 -5.74 -14.14
N THR A 379 23.86 -6.38 -13.80
CA THR A 379 22.72 -6.61 -14.69
C THR A 379 21.66 -5.54 -14.54
N SER A 380 21.11 -5.06 -15.68
CA SER A 380 20.00 -4.11 -15.63
C SER A 380 18.73 -4.79 -15.10
N ARG A 381 18.31 -4.38 -13.91
CA ARG A 381 17.11 -4.90 -13.24
C ARG A 381 16.31 -3.73 -12.68
N GLU A 382 15.00 -3.79 -12.84
CA GLU A 382 14.08 -2.79 -12.32
C GLU A 382 13.23 -3.39 -11.19
N GLY A 383 12.89 -2.57 -10.21
CA GLY A 383 11.95 -2.89 -9.15
C GLY A 383 11.15 -1.67 -8.77
N SER A 384 10.04 -1.87 -8.09
CA SER A 384 9.18 -0.75 -7.69
C SER A 384 8.58 -0.95 -6.31
N ILE A 385 8.32 0.16 -5.62
CA ILE A 385 7.52 0.22 -4.39
C ILE A 385 6.41 1.21 -4.61
N THR A 386 5.18 0.75 -4.50
CA THR A 386 3.98 1.59 -4.45
C THR A 386 3.56 1.75 -3.00
N ALA A 387 3.52 2.98 -2.50
CA ALA A 387 3.14 3.28 -1.12
C ALA A 387 1.69 3.79 -1.05
N ILE A 388 0.87 3.14 -0.23
CA ILE A 388 -0.53 3.51 0.00
C ILE A 388 -0.72 3.72 1.51
N GLY A 389 -0.96 4.96 1.91
CA GLY A 389 -1.13 5.33 3.31
C GLY A 389 -2.57 5.72 3.65
N ALA A 390 -3.17 5.06 4.64
CA ALA A 390 -4.42 5.53 5.21
C ALA A 390 -4.17 6.73 6.10
N VAL A 391 -5.04 7.72 6.00
CA VAL A 391 -5.02 8.91 6.84
C VAL A 391 -6.38 9.03 7.53
N SER A 392 -6.36 9.28 8.83
CA SER A 392 -7.56 9.35 9.68
C SER A 392 -7.71 10.77 10.26
N PRO A 393 -8.16 11.74 9.44
CA PRO A 393 -8.31 13.11 9.92
C PRO A 393 -9.39 13.17 11.02
N PRO A 394 -9.10 13.79 12.18
CA PRO A 394 -10.08 13.97 13.24
C PRO A 394 -11.32 14.70 12.74
N GLY A 395 -12.51 14.16 13.01
CA GLY A 395 -13.77 14.75 12.53
C GLY A 395 -13.95 14.78 11.02
N GLY A 396 -13.06 14.15 10.25
CA GLY A 396 -13.06 14.21 8.78
C GLY A 396 -12.48 15.50 8.21
N ASP A 397 -11.82 16.32 9.03
CA ASP A 397 -11.22 17.59 8.62
C ASP A 397 -9.89 17.36 7.88
N ILE A 398 -9.93 17.46 6.55
CA ILE A 398 -8.75 17.30 5.69
C ILE A 398 -7.74 18.45 5.80
N SER A 399 -8.06 19.54 6.51
CA SER A 399 -7.14 20.66 6.72
C SER A 399 -6.14 20.43 7.85
N GLU A 400 -6.27 19.33 8.59
CA GLU A 400 -5.36 18.98 9.68
C GLU A 400 -3.92 18.69 9.17
N PRO A 401 -2.88 18.89 10.03
CA PRO A 401 -1.48 18.89 9.58
C PRO A 401 -1.01 17.60 8.91
N VAL A 402 -1.42 16.43 9.38
CA VAL A 402 -0.96 15.14 8.82
C VAL A 402 -1.50 14.95 7.40
N THR A 403 -2.80 15.19 7.22
CA THR A 403 -3.44 15.12 5.90
C THR A 403 -2.81 16.14 4.95
N GLN A 404 -2.68 17.40 5.36
CA GLN A 404 -2.10 18.44 4.51
C GLN A 404 -0.66 18.17 4.10
N ASN A 405 0.19 17.71 5.03
CA ASN A 405 1.56 17.32 4.68
C ASN A 405 1.60 16.10 3.76
N THR A 406 0.72 15.12 3.95
CA THR A 406 0.61 13.95 3.08
C THR A 406 0.20 14.36 1.66
N LEU A 407 -0.82 15.21 1.52
CA LEU A 407 -1.32 15.67 0.22
C LEU A 407 -0.31 16.47 -0.60
N ARG A 408 0.65 17.13 0.05
CA ARG A 408 1.74 17.84 -0.66
C ARG A 408 2.75 16.89 -1.32
N ILE A 409 2.77 15.62 -0.92
CA ILE A 409 3.80 14.65 -1.30
C ILE A 409 3.23 13.60 -2.24
N VAL A 410 2.03 13.06 -1.91
CA VAL A 410 1.41 12.01 -2.72
C VAL A 410 0.79 12.59 -3.98
N LYS A 411 0.79 11.80 -5.07
CA LYS A 411 0.18 12.19 -6.34
C LYS A 411 -1.25 11.70 -6.50
N VAL A 412 -1.71 10.83 -5.62
CA VAL A 412 -3.05 10.23 -5.68
C VAL A 412 -3.76 10.40 -4.35
N PHE A 413 -4.99 10.84 -4.44
CA PHE A 413 -5.88 11.09 -3.30
C PHE A 413 -7.19 10.34 -3.51
N TRP A 414 -7.47 9.36 -2.66
CA TRP A 414 -8.73 8.62 -2.62
C TRP A 414 -9.55 9.06 -1.42
N GLY A 415 -10.23 10.20 -1.55
CA GLY A 415 -11.02 10.79 -0.47
C GLY A 415 -12.27 9.98 -0.16
N LEU A 416 -12.34 9.40 1.04
CA LEU A 416 -13.51 8.66 1.47
C LEU A 416 -14.57 9.60 2.04
N ASP A 417 -15.81 9.37 1.64
CA ASP A 417 -16.97 10.18 1.97
C ASP A 417 -17.92 9.43 2.90
N ALA A 418 -18.21 10.02 4.07
CA ALA A 418 -19.13 9.46 5.04
C ALA A 418 -20.57 9.34 4.49
N GLN A 419 -21.01 10.27 3.62
CA GLN A 419 -22.35 10.23 3.05
C GLN A 419 -22.51 9.06 2.06
N LEU A 420 -21.47 8.77 1.25
CA LEU A 420 -21.45 7.59 0.39
C LEU A 420 -21.50 6.31 1.23
N ALA A 421 -20.71 6.23 2.30
CA ALA A 421 -20.72 5.09 3.22
C ALA A 421 -22.08 4.89 3.89
N GLN A 422 -22.73 5.96 4.34
CA GLN A 422 -24.08 5.93 4.93
C GLN A 422 -25.14 5.43 3.92
N ARG A 423 -24.99 5.77 2.64
CA ARG A 423 -25.84 5.28 1.54
C ARG A 423 -25.48 3.87 1.09
N ARG A 424 -24.50 3.22 1.72
CA ARG A 424 -23.94 1.91 1.36
C ARG A 424 -23.36 1.85 -0.06
N HIS A 425 -22.87 2.99 -0.54
CA HIS A 425 -22.12 3.06 -1.78
C HIS A 425 -20.63 2.80 -1.48
N PHE A 426 -20.14 1.65 -1.85
CA PHE A 426 -18.75 1.24 -1.65
C PHE A 426 -18.09 0.87 -2.99
N PRO A 427 -16.77 1.09 -3.15
CA PRO A 427 -15.93 1.88 -2.24
C PRO A 427 -16.46 3.31 -2.09
N ALA A 428 -16.41 3.85 -0.87
CA ALA A 428 -16.95 5.18 -0.58
C ALA A 428 -16.01 6.32 -1.03
N ILE A 429 -15.30 6.14 -2.13
CA ILE A 429 -14.37 7.11 -2.71
C ILE A 429 -15.18 8.17 -3.46
N ASN A 430 -15.08 9.42 -3.02
CA ASN A 430 -15.77 10.53 -3.64
C ASN A 430 -15.08 10.93 -4.96
N TRP A 431 -15.78 10.77 -6.07
CA TRP A 431 -15.24 11.02 -7.41
C TRP A 431 -15.11 12.50 -7.76
N LEU A 432 -15.74 13.41 -7.01
CA LEU A 432 -15.60 14.86 -7.23
C LEU A 432 -14.45 15.48 -6.45
N SER A 433 -14.07 14.91 -5.30
CA SER A 433 -13.00 15.41 -4.45
C SER A 433 -11.68 14.64 -4.56
N SER A 434 -11.71 13.43 -5.09
CA SER A 434 -10.52 12.62 -5.33
C SER A 434 -9.79 13.03 -6.60
N TYR A 435 -8.48 12.72 -6.67
CA TYR A 435 -7.68 12.98 -7.87
C TYR A 435 -6.53 11.98 -8.02
N SER A 436 -6.02 11.87 -9.24
CA SER A 436 -4.76 11.23 -9.56
C SER A 436 -3.97 12.10 -10.53
N LEU A 437 -2.75 12.42 -10.18
CA LEU A 437 -1.81 13.11 -11.07
C LEU A 437 -1.10 12.16 -12.04
N TYR A 438 -1.43 10.87 -12.01
CA TYR A 438 -0.94 9.86 -12.97
C TYR A 438 -1.94 9.58 -14.10
N LEU A 439 -3.07 10.27 -14.15
CA LEU A 439 -4.16 9.93 -15.07
C LEU A 439 -3.72 9.99 -16.53
N ASP A 440 -2.95 11.02 -16.91
CA ASP A 440 -2.48 11.21 -18.28
C ASP A 440 -1.44 10.16 -18.68
N GLU A 441 -0.47 9.88 -17.80
CA GLU A 441 0.57 8.87 -18.05
C GLU A 441 -0.01 7.45 -18.13
N VAL A 442 -0.91 7.13 -17.22
CA VAL A 442 -1.61 5.82 -17.19
C VAL A 442 -2.53 5.69 -18.40
N GLY A 443 -3.27 6.73 -18.75
CA GLY A 443 -4.13 6.75 -19.95
C GLY A 443 -3.32 6.51 -21.21
N ALA A 444 -2.22 7.22 -21.39
CA ALA A 444 -1.32 7.05 -22.54
C ALA A 444 -0.69 5.64 -22.58
N TYR A 445 -0.28 5.11 -21.43
CA TYR A 445 0.24 3.74 -21.34
C TYR A 445 -0.80 2.72 -21.78
N ILE A 446 -2.02 2.81 -21.29
CA ILE A 446 -3.13 1.89 -21.60
C ILE A 446 -3.49 2.00 -23.09
N ASP A 447 -3.67 3.20 -23.62
CA ASP A 447 -4.02 3.42 -25.02
C ASP A 447 -2.98 2.81 -25.97
N GLN A 448 -1.71 2.89 -25.59
CA GLN A 448 -0.61 2.31 -26.38
C GLN A 448 -0.57 0.77 -26.32
N HIS A 449 -0.79 0.19 -25.12
CA HIS A 449 -0.61 -1.25 -24.92
C HIS A 449 -1.87 -2.06 -25.24
N GLU A 450 -3.03 -1.55 -24.87
CA GLU A 450 -4.32 -2.22 -25.09
C GLU A 450 -5.00 -1.80 -26.40
N LYS A 451 -4.49 -0.75 -27.07
CA LYS A 451 -5.02 -0.17 -28.33
C LYS A 451 -6.50 0.24 -28.23
N ILE A 452 -6.86 0.84 -27.11
CA ILE A 452 -8.20 1.37 -26.84
C ILE A 452 -8.09 2.85 -26.50
N ALA A 453 -9.14 3.63 -26.79
CA ALA A 453 -9.20 5.05 -26.40
C ALA A 453 -9.70 5.17 -24.94
N TRP A 454 -8.91 4.68 -24.00
CA TRP A 454 -9.30 4.64 -22.58
C TRP A 454 -9.37 6.02 -21.96
N ALA A 455 -8.38 6.85 -22.19
CA ALA A 455 -8.34 8.22 -21.67
C ALA A 455 -9.57 9.04 -22.10
N GLU A 456 -10.01 8.88 -23.35
CA GLU A 456 -11.23 9.54 -23.84
C GLU A 456 -12.48 9.06 -23.11
N LYS A 457 -12.61 7.74 -22.87
CA LYS A 457 -13.75 7.15 -22.14
C LYS A 457 -13.82 7.65 -20.71
N VAL A 458 -12.69 7.67 -20.02
CA VAL A 458 -12.57 8.17 -18.65
C VAL A 458 -12.97 9.66 -18.58
N THR A 459 -12.47 10.47 -19.51
CA THR A 459 -12.82 11.88 -19.58
C THR A 459 -14.31 12.10 -19.82
N LYS A 460 -14.95 11.35 -20.74
CA LYS A 460 -16.39 11.42 -20.99
C LYS A 460 -17.18 11.05 -19.73
N ALA A 461 -16.84 9.95 -19.07
CA ALA A 461 -17.53 9.51 -17.86
C ALA A 461 -17.39 10.53 -16.71
N MET A 462 -16.22 11.12 -16.52
CA MET A 462 -16.02 12.16 -15.51
C MET A 462 -16.81 13.43 -15.81
N ASN A 463 -16.87 13.85 -17.07
CA ASN A 463 -17.68 15.00 -17.49
C ASN A 463 -19.17 14.79 -17.21
N ILE A 464 -19.69 13.58 -17.43
CA ILE A 464 -21.09 13.23 -17.09
C ILE A 464 -21.32 13.36 -15.58
N LEU A 465 -20.42 12.86 -14.74
CA LEU A 465 -20.53 12.95 -13.27
C LEU A 465 -20.42 14.39 -12.77
N GLN A 466 -19.53 15.19 -13.34
CA GLN A 466 -19.42 16.62 -13.00
C GLN A 466 -20.67 17.39 -13.39
N LYS A 467 -21.21 17.11 -14.61
CA LYS A 467 -22.44 17.74 -15.06
C LYS A 467 -23.64 17.35 -14.18
N GLU A 468 -23.72 16.09 -13.75
CA GLU A 468 -24.74 15.67 -12.78
C GLU A 468 -24.71 16.51 -11.51
N SER A 469 -23.52 16.77 -10.97
CA SER A 469 -23.38 17.57 -9.75
C SER A 469 -23.95 18.98 -9.90
N GLU A 470 -23.71 19.64 -11.05
CA GLU A 470 -24.30 20.94 -11.37
C GLU A 470 -25.83 20.85 -11.50
N LEU A 471 -26.32 19.81 -12.19
CA LEU A 471 -27.76 19.61 -12.39
C LEU A 471 -28.50 19.27 -11.07
N GLN A 472 -27.85 18.54 -10.15
CA GLN A 472 -28.41 18.26 -8.83
C GLN A 472 -28.69 19.52 -8.01
N GLU A 473 -27.86 20.55 -8.11
CA GLU A 473 -28.10 21.83 -7.45
C GLU A 473 -29.36 22.52 -8.04
N ILE A 474 -29.54 22.43 -9.36
CA ILE A 474 -30.74 22.95 -10.02
C ILE A 474 -31.99 22.16 -9.57
N VAL A 475 -31.90 20.84 -9.59
CA VAL A 475 -33.02 19.96 -9.16
C VAL A 475 -33.42 20.22 -7.71
N ARG A 476 -32.46 20.49 -6.83
CA ARG A 476 -32.73 20.83 -5.42
C ARG A 476 -33.53 22.11 -5.28
N LEU A 477 -33.31 23.09 -6.16
CA LEU A 477 -33.96 24.41 -6.07
C LEU A 477 -35.32 24.44 -6.77
N VAL A 478 -35.45 23.83 -7.94
CA VAL A 478 -36.62 24.01 -8.81
C VAL A 478 -37.31 22.71 -9.26
N GLY A 479 -36.77 21.57 -8.85
CA GLY A 479 -37.36 20.25 -9.16
C GLY A 479 -36.85 19.62 -10.47
N LEU A 480 -37.04 18.31 -10.59
CA LEU A 480 -36.56 17.51 -11.73
C LEU A 480 -37.25 17.91 -13.06
N ASP A 481 -38.50 18.34 -12.98
CA ASP A 481 -39.31 18.68 -14.17
C ASP A 481 -38.84 19.95 -14.89
N SER A 482 -38.00 20.73 -14.26
CA SER A 482 -37.38 21.93 -14.85
C SER A 482 -36.21 21.61 -15.79
N LEU A 483 -35.66 20.42 -15.74
CA LEU A 483 -34.54 20.01 -16.58
C LEU A 483 -34.98 19.73 -18.02
N SER A 484 -34.14 20.09 -18.99
CA SER A 484 -34.31 19.68 -20.38
C SER A 484 -34.26 18.15 -20.50
N GLU A 485 -34.82 17.58 -21.55
CA GLU A 485 -34.75 16.15 -21.80
C GLU A 485 -33.32 15.63 -21.91
N LYS A 486 -32.44 16.42 -22.52
CA LYS A 486 -31.00 16.13 -22.59
C LYS A 486 -30.35 16.08 -21.22
N ASP A 487 -30.66 17.05 -20.34
CA ASP A 487 -30.12 17.04 -18.97
C ASP A 487 -30.63 15.85 -18.14
N ARG A 488 -31.89 15.43 -18.37
CA ARG A 488 -32.45 14.23 -17.75
C ARG A 488 -31.75 12.95 -18.22
N LEU A 489 -31.37 12.85 -19.52
CA LEU A 489 -30.54 11.76 -20.02
C LEU A 489 -29.16 11.75 -19.34
N THR A 490 -28.52 12.92 -19.22
CA THR A 490 -27.23 13.06 -18.50
C THR A 490 -27.35 12.58 -17.05
N MET A 491 -28.43 12.96 -16.34
CA MET A 491 -28.71 12.48 -14.97
C MET A 491 -28.84 10.95 -14.91
N ASN A 492 -29.52 10.35 -15.91
CA ASN A 492 -29.65 8.91 -15.99
C ASN A 492 -28.32 8.21 -16.27
N ALA A 493 -27.52 8.72 -17.20
CA ALA A 493 -26.19 8.18 -17.51
C ALA A 493 -25.27 8.27 -16.28
N ALA A 494 -25.27 9.40 -15.57
CA ALA A 494 -24.52 9.57 -14.34
C ALA A 494 -24.96 8.57 -13.26
N LYS A 495 -26.27 8.33 -13.12
CA LYS A 495 -26.80 7.31 -12.21
C LYS A 495 -26.26 5.91 -12.57
N MET A 496 -26.27 5.54 -13.84
CA MET A 496 -25.71 4.27 -14.31
C MET A 496 -24.20 4.16 -13.98
N ILE A 497 -23.44 5.23 -14.22
CA ILE A 497 -22.01 5.23 -13.85
C ILE A 497 -21.84 5.03 -12.34
N ARG A 498 -22.56 5.75 -11.50
CA ARG A 498 -22.45 5.65 -10.03
C ARG A 498 -22.89 4.29 -9.49
N GLU A 499 -24.06 3.82 -9.87
CA GLU A 499 -24.70 2.65 -9.25
C GLU A 499 -24.34 1.34 -9.94
N ASP A 500 -24.22 1.34 -11.27
CA ASP A 500 -23.99 0.12 -12.04
C ASP A 500 -22.50 -0.13 -12.30
N TYR A 501 -21.66 0.93 -12.27
CA TYR A 501 -20.22 0.82 -12.53
C TYR A 501 -19.36 1.07 -11.29
N LEU A 502 -19.47 2.24 -10.63
CA LEU A 502 -18.60 2.61 -9.52
C LEU A 502 -18.91 1.84 -8.23
N GLN A 503 -20.18 1.57 -7.95
CA GLN A 503 -20.55 0.77 -6.80
C GLN A 503 -20.13 -0.68 -7.00
N GLN A 504 -19.29 -1.18 -6.08
CA GLN A 504 -18.68 -2.50 -6.15
C GLN A 504 -18.78 -3.19 -4.78
N ASN A 505 -19.28 -4.43 -4.76
CA ASN A 505 -19.49 -5.17 -3.53
C ASN A 505 -18.24 -6.01 -3.18
N ALA A 506 -17.52 -5.64 -2.15
CA ALA A 506 -16.33 -6.34 -1.69
C ALA A 506 -16.60 -7.78 -1.17
N PHE A 507 -17.86 -8.11 -0.87
CA PHE A 507 -18.28 -9.41 -0.33
C PHE A 507 -18.99 -10.30 -1.36
N ASP A 508 -19.06 -9.88 -2.61
CA ASP A 508 -19.62 -10.67 -3.72
C ASP A 508 -18.49 -11.40 -4.44
N ASP A 509 -18.67 -12.67 -4.75
CA ASP A 509 -17.63 -13.51 -5.35
C ASP A 509 -17.18 -13.04 -6.74
N VAL A 510 -18.04 -12.32 -7.47
CA VAL A 510 -17.75 -11.83 -8.82
C VAL A 510 -17.45 -10.33 -8.82
N ASP A 511 -18.27 -9.53 -8.12
CA ASP A 511 -18.18 -8.08 -8.16
C ASP A 511 -17.01 -7.52 -7.33
N THR A 512 -16.48 -8.31 -6.37
CA THR A 512 -15.33 -7.89 -5.50
C THR A 512 -14.08 -7.53 -6.30
N TYR A 513 -13.89 -8.14 -7.47
CA TYR A 513 -12.78 -7.89 -8.39
C TYR A 513 -13.29 -7.74 -9.82
N THR A 514 -12.77 -6.76 -10.53
CA THR A 514 -13.08 -6.55 -11.94
C THR A 514 -11.80 -6.39 -12.73
N SER A 515 -11.53 -7.31 -13.67
CA SER A 515 -10.37 -7.20 -14.54
C SER A 515 -10.43 -5.94 -15.40
N PHE A 516 -9.28 -5.42 -15.80
CA PHE A 516 -9.24 -4.21 -16.62
C PHE A 516 -10.06 -4.35 -17.92
N LYS A 517 -10.01 -5.49 -18.57
CA LYS A 517 -10.81 -5.77 -19.79
C LYS A 517 -12.32 -5.71 -19.53
N LYS A 518 -12.75 -6.23 -18.39
CA LYS A 518 -14.16 -6.16 -17.98
C LYS A 518 -14.56 -4.73 -17.61
N GLN A 519 -13.69 -3.97 -16.95
CA GLN A 519 -13.93 -2.54 -16.67
C GLN A 519 -14.17 -1.75 -17.96
N VAL A 520 -13.32 -1.98 -18.97
CA VAL A 520 -13.48 -1.35 -20.30
C VAL A 520 -14.82 -1.69 -20.94
N ALA A 521 -15.24 -2.95 -20.90
CA ALA A 521 -16.50 -3.39 -21.49
C ALA A 521 -17.72 -2.79 -20.77
N LEU A 522 -17.70 -2.81 -19.42
CA LEU A 522 -18.78 -2.25 -18.60
C LEU A 522 -18.96 -0.74 -18.84
N LEU A 523 -17.87 0.03 -18.77
CA LEU A 523 -17.93 1.48 -18.98
C LEU A 523 -18.31 1.82 -20.41
N SER A 524 -17.79 1.08 -21.39
CA SER A 524 -18.13 1.28 -22.80
C SER A 524 -19.63 1.11 -23.06
N ASN A 525 -20.27 0.11 -22.48
CA ASN A 525 -21.71 -0.11 -22.64
C ASN A 525 -22.54 1.07 -22.11
N ILE A 526 -22.16 1.64 -20.96
CA ILE A 526 -22.85 2.81 -20.39
C ILE A 526 -22.64 4.04 -21.29
N LEU A 527 -21.42 4.27 -21.75
CA LEU A 527 -21.13 5.41 -22.63
C LEU A 527 -21.76 5.26 -24.02
N THR A 528 -21.87 4.03 -24.54
CA THR A 528 -22.59 3.75 -25.79
C THR A 528 -24.09 4.01 -25.61
N PHE A 529 -24.66 3.58 -24.48
CA PHE A 529 -26.07 3.88 -24.17
C PHE A 529 -26.33 5.40 -24.12
N ASP A 530 -25.46 6.15 -23.42
CA ASP A 530 -25.58 7.62 -23.34
C ASP A 530 -25.49 8.27 -24.73
N ALA A 531 -24.51 7.86 -25.54
CA ALA A 531 -24.31 8.43 -26.87
C ALA A 531 -25.51 8.14 -27.81
N GLU A 532 -25.97 6.90 -27.85
CA GLU A 532 -27.09 6.52 -28.73
C GLU A 532 -28.43 7.07 -28.22
N ALA A 533 -28.64 7.18 -26.90
CA ALA A 533 -29.83 7.83 -26.34
C ALA A 533 -29.87 9.33 -26.65
N ASN A 534 -28.75 10.03 -26.54
CA ASN A 534 -28.65 11.44 -26.95
C ASN A 534 -28.88 11.60 -28.48
N ARG A 535 -28.33 10.70 -29.29
CA ARG A 535 -28.55 10.69 -30.73
C ARG A 535 -30.01 10.46 -31.08
N ALA A 536 -30.68 9.51 -30.38
CA ALA A 536 -32.12 9.25 -30.56
C ALA A 536 -32.96 10.50 -30.24
N LEU A 537 -32.64 11.21 -29.15
CA LEU A 537 -33.26 12.46 -28.76
C LEU A 537 -33.07 13.56 -29.83
N GLU A 538 -31.86 13.71 -30.36
CA GLU A 538 -31.53 14.70 -31.41
C GLU A 538 -32.25 14.40 -32.73
N LEU A 539 -32.57 13.13 -32.99
CA LEU A 539 -33.33 12.67 -34.17
C LEU A 539 -34.84 12.70 -33.96
N GLY A 540 -35.32 13.14 -32.79
CA GLY A 540 -36.73 13.40 -32.53
C GLY A 540 -37.47 12.38 -31.66
N ALA A 541 -36.79 11.40 -31.08
CA ALA A 541 -37.39 10.55 -30.03
C ALA A 541 -37.59 11.37 -28.75
N TYR A 542 -38.62 11.08 -27.97
CA TYR A 542 -38.85 11.73 -26.70
C TYR A 542 -38.15 10.99 -25.57
N PHE A 543 -37.72 11.74 -24.56
CA PHE A 543 -37.07 11.17 -23.37
C PHE A 543 -37.87 10.02 -22.74
N ARG A 544 -39.20 10.18 -22.67
CA ARG A 544 -40.11 9.17 -22.13
C ARG A 544 -40.04 7.85 -22.92
N GLU A 545 -40.06 7.92 -24.22
CA GLU A 545 -40.02 6.75 -25.13
C GLU A 545 -38.70 6.00 -24.98
N ILE A 546 -37.60 6.74 -24.91
CA ILE A 546 -36.24 6.18 -24.66
C ILE A 546 -36.23 5.46 -23.31
N MET A 547 -36.72 6.10 -22.26
CA MET A 547 -36.68 5.54 -20.90
C MET A 547 -37.59 4.34 -20.71
N GLU A 548 -38.81 4.37 -21.28
CA GLU A 548 -39.75 3.25 -21.21
C GLU A 548 -39.31 2.08 -22.11
N GLY A 549 -38.80 2.35 -23.31
CA GLY A 549 -38.33 1.34 -24.25
C GLY A 549 -37.01 0.67 -23.88
N THR A 550 -36.24 1.24 -22.97
CA THR A 550 -34.91 0.70 -22.57
C THR A 550 -34.87 0.13 -21.15
N VAL A 551 -36.00 -0.06 -20.46
CA VAL A 551 -36.03 -0.56 -19.07
C VAL A 551 -35.28 -1.90 -18.94
N GLU A 552 -35.60 -2.86 -19.80
CA GLU A 552 -35.00 -4.20 -19.76
C GLU A 552 -33.51 -4.19 -20.14
N LEU A 553 -33.17 -3.35 -21.11
CA LEU A 553 -31.79 -3.15 -21.56
C LEU A 553 -30.91 -2.55 -20.43
N ARG A 554 -31.39 -1.51 -19.75
CA ARG A 554 -30.69 -0.88 -18.63
C ARG A 554 -30.51 -1.84 -17.45
N ASP A 555 -31.51 -2.68 -17.13
CA ASP A 555 -31.38 -3.74 -16.12
C ASP A 555 -30.29 -4.77 -16.51
N ARG A 556 -30.23 -5.14 -17.81
CA ARG A 556 -29.14 -6.02 -18.29
C ARG A 556 -27.76 -5.36 -18.18
N ILE A 557 -27.64 -4.07 -18.49
CA ILE A 557 -26.38 -3.32 -18.31
C ILE A 557 -26.01 -3.30 -16.82
N ALA A 558 -26.94 -2.97 -15.94
CA ALA A 558 -26.71 -2.93 -14.48
C ALA A 558 -26.26 -4.28 -13.92
N ARG A 559 -26.84 -5.38 -14.39
CA ARG A 559 -26.48 -6.74 -13.94
C ARG A 559 -25.20 -7.28 -14.58
N SER A 560 -24.68 -6.64 -15.61
CA SER A 560 -23.49 -7.13 -16.33
C SER A 560 -22.23 -7.19 -15.45
N LYS A 561 -22.16 -6.41 -14.38
CA LYS A 561 -21.06 -6.47 -13.39
C LYS A 561 -20.97 -7.82 -12.67
N PHE A 562 -22.07 -8.56 -12.54
CA PHE A 562 -22.12 -9.89 -11.92
C PHE A 562 -21.84 -11.05 -12.90
N ILE A 563 -21.54 -10.76 -14.16
CA ILE A 563 -21.11 -11.77 -15.13
C ILE A 563 -19.66 -12.14 -14.86
N HIS A 564 -19.35 -13.44 -14.82
CA HIS A 564 -17.98 -13.93 -14.60
C HIS A 564 -17.01 -13.49 -15.71
N GLU A 565 -15.74 -13.40 -15.38
CA GLU A 565 -14.64 -12.97 -16.28
C GLU A 565 -14.52 -13.87 -17.53
N ASP A 566 -14.81 -15.17 -17.41
CA ASP A 566 -14.80 -16.15 -18.50
C ASP A 566 -15.92 -15.93 -19.53
N GLN A 567 -16.91 -15.07 -19.21
CA GLN A 567 -18.03 -14.75 -20.06
C GLN A 567 -18.00 -13.29 -20.55
N LEU A 568 -16.83 -12.70 -20.64
CA LEU A 568 -16.62 -11.30 -21.04
C LEU A 568 -17.30 -10.97 -22.40
N GLU A 569 -17.33 -11.93 -23.32
CA GLU A 569 -17.99 -11.78 -24.63
C GLU A 569 -19.47 -11.41 -24.50
N LYS A 570 -20.18 -11.87 -23.47
CA LYS A 570 -21.58 -11.51 -23.21
C LYS A 570 -21.72 -10.03 -22.85
N ILE A 571 -20.76 -9.49 -22.13
CA ILE A 571 -20.74 -8.06 -21.76
C ILE A 571 -20.45 -7.22 -23.01
N GLN A 572 -19.51 -7.64 -23.83
CA GLN A 572 -19.14 -6.94 -25.07
C GLN A 572 -20.27 -6.95 -26.10
N ALA A 573 -21.02 -8.04 -26.19
CA ALA A 573 -22.15 -8.14 -27.09
C ALA A 573 -23.34 -7.20 -26.75
N LEU A 574 -23.40 -6.68 -25.50
CA LEU A 574 -24.43 -5.71 -25.12
C LEU A 574 -24.32 -4.39 -25.91
N SER A 575 -23.14 -4.00 -26.35
CA SER A 575 -22.93 -2.78 -27.15
C SER A 575 -23.79 -2.80 -28.41
N GLN A 576 -23.77 -3.91 -29.15
CA GLN A 576 -24.62 -4.07 -30.34
C GLN A 576 -26.10 -4.07 -29.99
N THR A 577 -26.52 -4.73 -28.91
CA THR A 577 -27.89 -4.74 -28.42
C THR A 577 -28.39 -3.32 -28.09
N ILE A 578 -27.52 -2.49 -27.52
CA ILE A 578 -27.83 -1.08 -27.19
C ILE A 578 -28.14 -0.29 -28.46
N GLU A 579 -27.28 -0.39 -29.47
CA GLU A 579 -27.44 0.29 -30.75
C GLU A 579 -28.74 -0.17 -31.44
N GLU A 580 -28.98 -1.48 -31.56
CA GLU A 580 -30.16 -2.04 -32.18
C GLU A 580 -31.46 -1.60 -31.48
N THR A 581 -31.50 -1.61 -30.14
CA THR A 581 -32.68 -1.22 -29.37
C THR A 581 -33.03 0.24 -29.57
N LEU A 582 -32.04 1.13 -29.51
CA LEU A 582 -32.27 2.57 -29.68
C LEU A 582 -32.62 2.94 -31.11
N HIS A 583 -32.07 2.24 -32.11
CA HIS A 583 -32.50 2.38 -33.50
C HIS A 583 -33.96 1.91 -33.72
N GLN A 584 -34.41 0.86 -33.03
CA GLN A 584 -35.83 0.42 -33.10
C GLN A 584 -36.78 1.45 -32.50
N ILE A 585 -36.40 2.08 -31.37
CA ILE A 585 -37.20 3.15 -30.73
C ILE A 585 -37.34 4.33 -31.69
N LEU A 586 -36.28 4.74 -32.37
CA LEU A 586 -36.30 5.79 -33.39
C LEU A 586 -37.21 5.45 -34.55
N ALA A 587 -37.15 4.21 -35.04
CA ALA A 587 -38.01 3.78 -36.19
C ALA A 587 -39.49 3.75 -35.83
N GLN A 588 -39.82 3.42 -34.56
CA GLN A 588 -41.21 3.40 -34.08
C GLN A 588 -41.75 4.81 -33.82
N GLY A 589 -40.96 5.71 -33.19
CA GLY A 589 -41.36 7.10 -32.95
C GLY A 589 -41.54 7.93 -34.23
N GLY A 590 -40.74 7.66 -35.28
CA GLY A 590 -40.91 8.27 -36.60
C GLY A 590 -42.21 7.89 -37.31
N LEU A 591 -42.74 6.70 -37.07
CA LEU A 591 -44.01 6.23 -37.64
C LEU A 591 -45.23 6.84 -36.94
N ASP A 592 -45.14 7.20 -35.67
CA ASP A 592 -46.24 7.86 -34.95
C ASP A 592 -46.32 9.37 -35.26
N ASN A 593 -45.20 10.03 -35.57
CA ASN A 593 -45.19 11.43 -36.02
C ASN A 593 -45.75 11.65 -37.43
N GLU A 594 -45.81 10.63 -38.30
CA GLU A 594 -46.50 10.71 -39.60
C GLU A 594 -48.00 10.47 -39.49
N ARG A 595 -48.54 10.11 -38.31
CA ARG A 595 -49.97 9.85 -38.07
C ARG A 595 -50.69 10.96 -37.31
N HIS A 596 -50.04 12.02 -36.95
CA HIS A 596 -50.60 13.24 -36.36
C HIS A 596 -50.26 14.46 -37.21
#